data_0a4150dc30fbc5cf26b4826c885cdfc1
#
_entry.id   0a4150dc30fbc5cf26b4826c885cdfc1
#
_cell.length_a   1.000
_cell.length_b   1.000
_cell.length_c   1.000
_cell.angle_alpha   90.00
_cell.angle_beta   90.00
_cell.angle_gamma   90.00
#
_symmetry.space_group_name_H-M   'P 1'
#
loop_
_entity.id
_entity.type
_entity.pdbx_description
1 polymer ?
#
loop_
_entity_poly.entity_id
_entity_poly.type
_entity_poly.pdbx_seq_one_letter_code
_entity_poly.pdbx_strand_id
1 'polypeptide(L)'
;MTSTNSIPMPPLHMRSWVGPTDPEDFDNPSGAPIYADYDIPLRLYETVLDFGCGCGRLARRLLQQTPRPRRYVGIDVHRGMIEWCREHLSPIDPNFQFLHHDVYAPSYAPGNSLRLALPLPVKDATCSLVIAHSVFTHLMKGQAEYYLSETARILTPKGIALTTWFFFDRASFPFSPEVYCLYTSEADFSQAVLFDREWFIATVRNLGLGVLNTRPPVVAGHQWTVLLGKRTPDMVDQFPLGQDEAQWVCGASKRPIAEVTLSPQALAKVGKPPVLRVGTQHPEPPPLPGALAELELLKRSWTWAIGRALTSPIRMLRSLQSSLRAGA
;
A
#
# COMPACT_ATOMS: atom_id res chain seq x y z
N MET A 1 14.55 20.30 -32.52
CA MET A 1 13.26 19.78 -32.05
C MET A 1 13.57 18.54 -31.23
N THR A 2 13.73 18.70 -29.95
CA THR A 2 13.96 17.58 -29.01
C THR A 2 12.64 16.84 -28.84
N SER A 3 12.60 15.61 -29.36
CA SER A 3 11.53 14.66 -29.08
C SER A 3 11.37 14.59 -27.57
N THR A 4 10.25 15.10 -27.05
CA THR A 4 9.83 14.83 -25.68
C THR A 4 9.49 13.35 -25.62
N ASN A 5 10.50 12.52 -25.30
CA ASN A 5 10.26 11.12 -24.98
C ASN A 5 9.29 11.08 -23.80
N SER A 6 8.02 10.90 -24.10
CA SER A 6 7.01 10.74 -23.07
C SER A 6 7.35 9.47 -22.28
N ILE A 7 7.39 9.59 -20.95
CA ILE A 7 7.61 8.43 -20.08
C ILE A 7 6.52 7.39 -20.38
N PRO A 8 6.87 6.14 -20.69
CA PRO A 8 5.89 5.11 -21.04
C PRO A 8 4.82 4.90 -19.97
N MET A 9 3.57 4.69 -20.41
CA MET A 9 2.44 4.43 -19.54
C MET A 9 2.22 2.91 -19.41
N PRO A 10 2.09 2.37 -18.19
CA PRO A 10 1.78 0.95 -18.02
C PRO A 10 0.44 0.58 -18.69
N PRO A 11 0.32 -0.63 -19.25
CA PRO A 11 -0.93 -1.12 -19.81
C PRO A 11 -2.09 -1.09 -18.80
N LEU A 12 -3.32 -0.92 -19.29
CA LEU A 12 -4.50 -0.79 -18.44
C LEU A 12 -4.69 -1.98 -17.47
N HIS A 13 -4.43 -3.20 -17.95
CA HIS A 13 -4.53 -4.39 -17.11
C HIS A 13 -3.55 -4.39 -15.92
N MET A 14 -2.35 -3.80 -16.06
CA MET A 14 -1.42 -3.63 -14.95
C MET A 14 -1.85 -2.50 -14.02
N ARG A 15 -2.35 -1.38 -14.58
CA ARG A 15 -2.82 -0.24 -13.78
C ARG A 15 -3.98 -0.60 -12.88
N SER A 16 -4.88 -1.47 -13.33
CA SER A 16 -6.03 -1.92 -12.54
C SER A 16 -5.67 -2.72 -11.28
N TRP A 17 -4.47 -3.29 -11.22
CA TRP A 17 -3.98 -3.99 -10.01
C TRP A 17 -3.41 -3.05 -8.94
N VAL A 18 -3.02 -1.85 -9.31
CA VAL A 18 -2.38 -0.90 -8.38
C VAL A 18 -3.33 0.22 -7.92
N GLY A 19 -4.61 0.07 -8.15
CA GLY A 19 -5.68 0.98 -7.69
C GLY A 19 -6.18 1.90 -8.80
N PRO A 20 -5.75 3.17 -8.89
CA PRO A 20 -6.22 4.09 -9.92
C PRO A 20 -5.85 3.61 -11.33
N THR A 21 -6.78 3.73 -12.27
CA THR A 21 -6.56 3.35 -13.68
C THR A 21 -6.32 4.55 -14.60
N ASP A 22 -6.69 5.74 -14.15
CA ASP A 22 -6.61 6.93 -14.97
C ASP A 22 -5.15 7.37 -15.17
N PRO A 23 -4.75 7.73 -16.40
CA PRO A 23 -3.38 8.14 -16.67
C PRO A 23 -2.89 9.31 -15.79
N GLU A 24 -3.79 10.22 -15.41
CA GLU A 24 -3.50 11.37 -14.56
C GLU A 24 -2.94 10.96 -13.19
N ASP A 25 -3.33 9.80 -12.64
CA ASP A 25 -2.84 9.29 -11.36
C ASP A 25 -1.38 8.80 -11.45
N PHE A 26 -0.89 8.59 -12.68
CA PHE A 26 0.47 8.18 -12.98
C PHE A 26 1.38 9.34 -13.38
N ASP A 27 0.83 10.55 -13.49
CA ASP A 27 1.57 11.73 -13.93
C ASP A 27 1.85 12.71 -12.80
N ASN A 28 2.93 13.47 -12.97
CA ASN A 28 3.33 14.59 -12.12
C ASN A 28 3.74 15.78 -13.00
N PRO A 29 2.78 16.38 -13.74
CA PRO A 29 3.09 17.42 -14.72
C PRO A 29 3.67 18.70 -14.09
N SER A 30 3.43 18.93 -12.80
CA SER A 30 3.99 20.06 -12.07
C SER A 30 5.48 19.89 -11.76
N GLY A 31 5.98 18.64 -11.77
CA GLY A 31 7.34 18.33 -11.29
C GLY A 31 7.54 18.54 -9.78
N ALA A 32 6.47 18.82 -9.04
CA ALA A 32 6.56 19.03 -7.59
C ALA A 32 6.88 17.72 -6.84
N PRO A 33 7.37 17.81 -5.59
CA PRO A 33 7.52 16.65 -4.74
C PRO A 33 6.17 15.93 -4.55
N ILE A 34 6.14 14.63 -4.85
CA ILE A 34 4.88 13.85 -4.90
C ILE A 34 4.16 13.71 -3.56
N TYR A 35 4.84 13.93 -2.44
CA TYR A 35 4.30 13.90 -1.07
C TYR A 35 4.52 15.24 -0.35
N ALA A 36 4.44 16.35 -1.09
CA ALA A 36 4.57 17.68 -0.51
C ALA A 36 3.52 17.98 0.57
N ASP A 37 2.33 17.45 0.41
CA ASP A 37 1.23 17.55 1.37
C ASP A 37 1.46 16.77 2.69
N TYR A 38 2.46 15.88 2.73
CA TYR A 38 2.88 15.16 3.93
C TYR A 38 4.09 15.80 4.63
N ASP A 39 4.47 17.00 4.22
CA ASP A 39 5.65 17.71 4.74
C ASP A 39 6.95 16.91 4.64
N ILE A 40 7.05 16.01 3.65
CA ILE A 40 8.28 15.25 3.40
C ILE A 40 9.28 16.14 2.67
N PRO A 41 10.38 16.55 3.33
CA PRO A 41 11.32 17.49 2.74
C PRO A 41 12.11 16.86 1.59
N LEU A 42 12.44 17.67 0.57
CA LEU A 42 13.15 17.23 -0.64
C LEU A 42 14.42 16.42 -0.37
N ARG A 43 15.16 16.73 0.69
CA ARG A 43 16.37 15.98 1.06
C ARG A 43 16.13 14.50 1.33
N LEU A 44 14.87 14.10 1.62
CA LEU A 44 14.53 12.70 1.86
C LEU A 44 14.28 11.90 0.57
N TYR A 45 14.20 12.59 -0.57
CA TYR A 45 14.16 11.89 -1.87
C TYR A 45 15.56 11.49 -2.40
N GLU A 46 16.60 11.53 -1.55
CA GLU A 46 17.97 11.12 -1.92
C GLU A 46 18.04 9.64 -2.30
N THR A 47 17.55 8.75 -1.41
CA THR A 47 17.47 7.31 -1.66
C THR A 47 16.07 6.82 -1.28
N VAL A 48 15.29 6.46 -2.28
CA VAL A 48 13.90 6.02 -2.15
C VAL A 48 13.80 4.52 -2.36
N LEU A 49 13.21 3.81 -1.40
CA LEU A 49 12.71 2.45 -1.57
C LEU A 49 11.19 2.48 -1.69
N ASP A 50 10.67 1.93 -2.77
CA ASP A 50 9.24 1.73 -3.03
C ASP A 50 8.89 0.25 -2.87
N PHE A 51 8.37 -0.11 -1.72
CA PHE A 51 7.96 -1.47 -1.38
C PHE A 51 6.51 -1.70 -1.83
N GLY A 52 6.34 -2.58 -2.80
CA GLY A 52 5.08 -2.76 -3.52
C GLY A 52 4.93 -1.73 -4.65
N CYS A 53 5.97 -1.57 -5.47
CA CYS A 53 5.99 -0.56 -6.53
C CYS A 53 5.01 -0.83 -7.67
N GLY A 54 4.46 -2.04 -7.77
CA GLY A 54 3.55 -2.45 -8.82
C GLY A 54 4.12 -2.21 -10.21
N CYS A 55 3.30 -1.68 -11.10
CA CYS A 55 3.71 -1.30 -12.46
C CYS A 55 4.40 0.07 -12.54
N GLY A 56 4.96 0.58 -11.43
CA GLY A 56 5.79 1.78 -11.41
C GLY A 56 5.01 3.10 -11.39
N ARG A 57 3.80 3.14 -10.84
CA ARG A 57 3.02 4.39 -10.70
C ARG A 57 3.82 5.48 -10.00
N LEU A 58 4.40 5.16 -8.85
CA LEU A 58 5.22 6.09 -8.09
C LEU A 58 6.53 6.41 -8.80
N ALA A 59 7.20 5.40 -9.35
CA ALA A 59 8.44 5.57 -10.11
C ALA A 59 8.25 6.56 -11.27
N ARG A 60 7.16 6.41 -12.03
CA ARG A 60 6.85 7.29 -13.15
C ARG A 60 6.65 8.75 -12.71
N ARG A 61 5.96 8.98 -11.61
CA ARG A 61 5.78 10.32 -11.02
C ARG A 61 7.09 10.91 -10.50
N LEU A 62 7.96 10.09 -9.92
CA LEU A 62 9.29 10.51 -9.45
C LEU A 62 10.26 10.80 -10.59
N LEU A 63 10.13 10.11 -11.73
CA LEU A 63 10.87 10.43 -12.96
C LEU A 63 10.50 11.82 -13.53
N GLN A 64 9.31 12.31 -13.23
CA GLN A 64 8.84 13.64 -13.61
C GLN A 64 9.17 14.70 -12.56
N GLN A 65 9.49 14.31 -11.33
CA GLN A 65 9.78 15.23 -10.22
C GLN A 65 11.10 15.99 -10.44
N THR A 66 11.16 17.22 -9.97
CA THR A 66 12.38 18.04 -10.01
C THR A 66 12.70 18.59 -8.59
N PRO A 67 13.85 18.25 -8.00
CA PRO A 67 14.83 17.26 -8.47
C PRO A 67 14.32 15.82 -8.36
N ARG A 68 14.80 14.94 -9.22
CA ARG A 68 14.57 13.50 -9.12
C ARG A 68 15.29 12.89 -7.91
N PRO A 69 14.82 11.77 -7.37
CA PRO A 69 15.61 10.95 -6.47
C PRO A 69 16.98 10.61 -7.07
N ARG A 70 18.01 10.69 -6.26
CA ARG A 70 19.34 10.25 -6.69
C ARG A 70 19.42 8.74 -6.90
N ARG A 71 18.65 7.98 -6.11
CA ARG A 71 18.50 6.54 -6.23
C ARG A 71 17.07 6.15 -5.91
N TYR A 72 16.52 5.31 -6.75
CA TYR A 72 15.22 4.68 -6.54
C TYR A 72 15.34 3.16 -6.67
N VAL A 73 14.75 2.44 -5.73
CA VAL A 73 14.63 0.97 -5.77
C VAL A 73 13.17 0.61 -5.59
N GLY A 74 12.53 0.13 -6.66
CA GLY A 74 11.19 -0.44 -6.62
C GLY A 74 11.26 -1.95 -6.43
N ILE A 75 10.49 -2.50 -5.50
CA ILE A 75 10.34 -3.94 -5.33
C ILE A 75 8.88 -4.34 -5.34
N ASP A 76 8.56 -5.45 -5.99
CA ASP A 76 7.21 -5.98 -6.05
C ASP A 76 7.21 -7.50 -6.19
N VAL A 77 6.16 -8.14 -5.71
CA VAL A 77 5.97 -9.60 -5.84
C VAL A 77 5.53 -10.01 -7.24
N HIS A 78 4.94 -9.10 -8.02
CA HIS A 78 4.44 -9.38 -9.35
C HIS A 78 5.53 -9.27 -10.41
N ARG A 79 6.07 -10.41 -10.84
CA ARG A 79 7.20 -10.52 -11.78
C ARG A 79 6.97 -9.72 -13.07
N GLY A 80 5.82 -9.86 -13.71
CA GLY A 80 5.54 -9.19 -14.99
C GLY A 80 5.50 -7.67 -14.88
N MET A 81 5.05 -7.10 -13.75
CA MET A 81 5.12 -5.66 -13.51
C MET A 81 6.57 -5.18 -13.35
N ILE A 82 7.40 -5.93 -12.65
CA ILE A 82 8.82 -5.63 -12.49
C ILE A 82 9.55 -5.69 -13.84
N GLU A 83 9.25 -6.68 -14.67
CA GLU A 83 9.82 -6.81 -16.02
C GLU A 83 9.43 -5.61 -16.89
N TRP A 84 8.16 -5.22 -16.86
CA TRP A 84 7.69 -4.01 -17.54
C TRP A 84 8.42 -2.75 -17.07
N CYS A 85 8.58 -2.56 -15.76
CA CYS A 85 9.30 -1.41 -15.21
C CYS A 85 10.78 -1.39 -15.63
N ARG A 86 11.44 -2.55 -15.65
CA ARG A 86 12.83 -2.68 -16.12
C ARG A 86 12.97 -2.33 -17.59
N GLU A 87 12.04 -2.76 -18.41
CA GLU A 87 12.07 -2.52 -19.86
C GLU A 87 11.78 -1.06 -20.20
N HIS A 88 10.84 -0.43 -19.49
CA HIS A 88 10.29 0.86 -19.92
C HIS A 88 10.71 2.05 -19.04
N LEU A 89 11.00 1.86 -17.75
CA LEU A 89 11.34 2.95 -16.84
C LEU A 89 12.84 3.03 -16.52
N SER A 90 13.53 1.89 -16.32
CA SER A 90 14.97 1.91 -16.05
C SER A 90 15.82 2.55 -17.16
N PRO A 91 15.47 2.44 -18.47
CA PRO A 91 16.25 3.11 -19.51
C PRO A 91 16.17 4.65 -19.47
N ILE A 92 15.15 5.23 -18.80
CA ILE A 92 14.99 6.68 -18.68
C ILE A 92 15.96 7.25 -17.66
N ASP A 93 16.20 6.51 -16.57
CA ASP A 93 17.19 6.86 -15.55
C ASP A 93 17.75 5.57 -14.93
N PRO A 94 19.05 5.26 -15.13
CA PRO A 94 19.68 4.04 -14.63
C PRO A 94 19.73 3.95 -13.10
N ASN A 95 19.49 5.06 -12.39
CA ASN A 95 19.36 5.08 -10.94
C ASN A 95 18.01 4.54 -10.45
N PHE A 96 17.07 4.29 -11.36
CA PHE A 96 15.78 3.65 -11.08
C PHE A 96 15.89 2.15 -11.34
N GLN A 97 16.01 1.39 -10.27
CA GLN A 97 16.15 -0.05 -10.30
C GLN A 97 14.87 -0.74 -9.83
N PHE A 98 14.50 -1.86 -10.47
CA PHE A 98 13.32 -2.63 -10.13
C PHE A 98 13.70 -4.08 -9.85
N LEU A 99 13.28 -4.64 -8.72
CA LEU A 99 13.66 -5.95 -8.27
C LEU A 99 12.44 -6.80 -7.93
N HIS A 100 12.38 -8.01 -8.46
CA HIS A 100 11.35 -8.96 -8.14
C HIS A 100 11.57 -9.49 -6.71
N HIS A 101 10.54 -9.39 -5.88
CA HIS A 101 10.53 -9.87 -4.50
C HIS A 101 9.80 -11.21 -4.47
N ASP A 102 10.56 -12.30 -4.55
CA ASP A 102 10.04 -13.66 -4.73
C ASP A 102 9.49 -14.24 -3.42
N VAL A 103 8.42 -13.64 -2.92
CA VAL A 103 7.66 -14.13 -1.75
C VAL A 103 6.24 -14.52 -2.17
N TYR A 104 5.66 -15.46 -1.42
CA TYR A 104 4.30 -15.91 -1.64
C TYR A 104 3.29 -14.83 -1.28
N ALA A 105 2.44 -14.49 -2.24
CA ALA A 105 1.34 -13.55 -2.06
C ALA A 105 0.10 -14.11 -2.78
N PRO A 106 -0.85 -14.73 -2.05
CA PRO A 106 -1.95 -15.49 -2.67
C PRO A 106 -2.75 -14.70 -3.70
N SER A 107 -3.08 -13.44 -3.39
CA SER A 107 -3.84 -12.57 -4.30
C SER A 107 -3.03 -12.03 -5.48
N TYR A 108 -1.71 -11.86 -5.32
CA TYR A 108 -0.90 -11.07 -6.25
C TYR A 108 0.13 -11.90 -7.01
N ALA A 109 0.67 -12.93 -6.38
CA ALA A 109 1.73 -13.76 -6.95
C ALA A 109 1.68 -15.19 -6.39
N PRO A 110 0.62 -15.97 -6.67
CA PRO A 110 0.47 -17.33 -6.13
C PRO A 110 1.54 -18.29 -6.68
N GLY A 111 2.17 -17.97 -7.80
CA GLY A 111 3.24 -18.76 -8.42
C GLY A 111 4.64 -18.47 -7.91
N ASN A 112 4.83 -17.54 -6.99
CA ASN A 112 6.12 -17.27 -6.39
C ASN A 112 6.55 -18.41 -5.44
N SER A 113 7.81 -18.33 -4.97
CA SER A 113 8.33 -19.26 -3.96
C SER A 113 7.45 -19.23 -2.70
N LEU A 114 7.39 -20.34 -1.97
CA LEU A 114 6.59 -20.45 -0.74
C LEU A 114 7.17 -19.67 0.46
N ARG A 115 8.17 -18.82 0.23
CA ARG A 115 8.75 -17.96 1.26
C ARG A 115 7.75 -16.90 1.64
N LEU A 116 7.53 -16.71 2.94
CA LEU A 116 6.59 -15.73 3.45
C LEU A 116 7.20 -14.32 3.55
N ALA A 117 8.51 -14.23 3.65
CA ALA A 117 9.25 -12.97 3.69
C ALA A 117 10.70 -13.16 3.21
N LEU A 118 11.28 -12.09 2.72
CA LEU A 118 12.69 -11.97 2.34
C LEU A 118 13.23 -10.62 2.82
N PRO A 119 14.54 -10.50 3.11
CA PRO A 119 15.15 -9.21 3.40
C PRO A 119 14.91 -8.20 2.27
N LEU A 120 14.67 -6.95 2.62
CA LEU A 120 14.62 -5.87 1.64
C LEU A 120 16.02 -5.68 1.02
N PRO A 121 16.13 -5.60 -0.33
CA PRO A 121 17.39 -5.69 -1.06
C PRO A 121 18.22 -4.41 -1.02
N VAL A 122 18.31 -3.79 0.15
CA VAL A 122 19.07 -2.57 0.41
C VAL A 122 19.88 -2.70 1.70
N LYS A 123 21.00 -1.99 1.78
CA LYS A 123 21.88 -2.02 2.94
C LYS A 123 21.25 -1.30 4.13
N ASP A 124 21.76 -1.60 5.33
CA ASP A 124 21.36 -0.95 6.57
C ASP A 124 21.61 0.57 6.49
N ALA A 125 20.69 1.32 7.07
CA ALA A 125 20.76 2.77 7.20
C ALA A 125 21.09 3.53 5.90
N THR A 126 20.54 3.07 4.76
CA THR A 126 20.77 3.71 3.45
C THR A 126 19.56 4.41 2.87
N CYS A 127 18.35 4.05 3.27
CA CYS A 127 17.13 4.65 2.73
C CYS A 127 16.77 5.94 3.49
N SER A 128 16.67 7.04 2.79
CA SER A 128 16.16 8.29 3.34
C SER A 128 14.63 8.36 3.30
N LEU A 129 14.01 7.68 2.33
CA LEU A 129 12.57 7.56 2.21
C LEU A 129 12.20 6.12 1.85
N VAL A 130 11.34 5.51 2.66
CA VAL A 130 10.70 4.23 2.37
C VAL A 130 9.22 4.48 2.13
N ILE A 131 8.67 3.92 1.07
CA ILE A 131 7.25 4.02 0.74
C ILE A 131 6.70 2.61 0.64
N ALA A 132 5.65 2.33 1.40
CA ALA A 132 4.92 1.06 1.38
C ALA A 132 3.41 1.35 1.29
N HIS A 133 3.00 1.77 0.09
CA HIS A 133 1.63 2.16 -0.17
C HIS A 133 0.79 0.93 -0.50
N SER A 134 -0.23 0.64 0.32
CA SER A 134 -1.11 -0.54 0.16
C SER A 134 -0.37 -1.88 0.21
N VAL A 135 0.66 -2.00 1.03
CA VAL A 135 1.41 -3.25 1.25
C VAL A 135 1.04 -3.90 2.57
N PHE A 136 1.16 -3.18 3.67
CA PHE A 136 0.86 -3.73 5.00
C PHE A 136 -0.58 -4.19 5.15
N THR A 137 -1.49 -3.62 4.39
CA THR A 137 -2.90 -4.04 4.31
C THR A 137 -3.11 -5.42 3.68
N HIS A 138 -2.07 -6.05 3.16
CA HIS A 138 -2.08 -7.37 2.52
C HIS A 138 -1.12 -8.37 3.17
N LEU A 139 -0.49 -8.00 4.28
CA LEU A 139 0.48 -8.82 5.00
C LEU A 139 -0.14 -9.48 6.22
N MET A 140 0.21 -10.73 6.50
CA MET A 140 -0.07 -11.36 7.78
C MET A 140 0.71 -10.67 8.90
N LYS A 141 0.24 -10.82 10.15
CA LYS A 141 0.87 -10.22 11.34
C LYS A 141 2.40 -10.45 11.39
N GLY A 142 2.86 -11.70 11.24
CA GLY A 142 4.29 -12.01 11.26
C GLY A 142 5.07 -11.39 10.11
N GLN A 143 4.47 -11.27 8.93
CA GLN A 143 5.07 -10.57 7.79
C GLN A 143 5.17 -9.07 8.06
N ALA A 144 4.11 -8.47 8.63
CA ALA A 144 4.10 -7.06 8.99
C ALA A 144 5.18 -6.73 10.03
N GLU A 145 5.33 -7.56 11.08
CA GLU A 145 6.40 -7.46 12.08
C GLU A 145 7.78 -7.53 11.41
N TYR A 146 7.98 -8.51 10.53
CA TYR A 146 9.23 -8.66 9.81
C TYR A 146 9.56 -7.45 8.94
N TYR A 147 8.62 -6.96 8.12
CA TYR A 147 8.89 -5.81 7.25
C TYR A 147 8.95 -4.48 7.99
N LEU A 148 8.33 -4.34 9.15
CA LEU A 148 8.59 -3.22 10.06
C LEU A 148 10.03 -3.27 10.60
N SER A 149 10.55 -4.46 10.95
CA SER A 149 11.93 -4.62 11.40
C SER A 149 12.93 -4.31 10.27
N GLU A 150 12.63 -4.75 9.05
CA GLU A 150 13.42 -4.41 7.86
C GLU A 150 13.38 -2.89 7.56
N THR A 151 12.20 -2.27 7.69
CA THR A 151 12.07 -0.82 7.59
C THR A 151 12.94 -0.11 8.61
N ALA A 152 12.93 -0.60 9.87
CA ALA A 152 13.82 -0.09 10.91
C ALA A 152 15.29 -0.28 10.54
N ARG A 153 15.69 -1.43 9.99
CA ARG A 153 17.08 -1.71 9.58
C ARG A 153 17.58 -0.75 8.50
N ILE A 154 16.77 -0.54 7.45
CA ILE A 154 17.20 0.18 6.25
C ILE A 154 17.12 1.70 6.34
N LEU A 155 16.25 2.24 7.21
CA LEU A 155 16.11 3.69 7.38
C LEU A 155 17.39 4.33 7.91
N THR A 156 17.79 5.44 7.28
CA THR A 156 18.80 6.34 7.85
C THR A 156 18.30 6.94 9.18
N PRO A 157 19.17 7.47 10.06
CA PRO A 157 18.75 8.08 11.33
C PRO A 157 17.70 9.19 11.19
N LYS A 158 17.67 9.91 10.05
CA LYS A 158 16.70 10.97 9.74
C LYS A 158 15.72 10.56 8.63
N GLY A 159 15.71 9.29 8.25
CA GLY A 159 14.83 8.76 7.22
C GLY A 159 13.37 8.66 7.69
N ILE A 160 12.47 8.66 6.74
CA ILE A 160 11.03 8.52 6.97
C ILE A 160 10.52 7.31 6.17
N ALA A 161 9.62 6.54 6.78
CA ALA A 161 8.82 5.56 6.07
C ALA A 161 7.36 6.02 6.02
N LEU A 162 6.80 6.16 4.83
CA LEU A 162 5.39 6.36 4.57
C LEU A 162 4.75 4.99 4.35
N THR A 163 3.86 4.60 5.25
CA THR A 163 3.19 3.30 5.21
C THR A 163 1.69 3.47 5.29
N THR A 164 0.92 2.56 4.70
CA THR A 164 -0.54 2.61 4.78
C THR A 164 -1.12 1.36 5.41
N TRP A 165 -2.20 1.54 6.19
CA TRP A 165 -2.75 0.54 7.08
C TRP A 165 -4.26 0.56 7.13
N PHE A 166 -4.86 -0.58 7.45
CA PHE A 166 -6.20 -0.65 8.03
C PHE A 166 -6.05 -0.90 9.53
N PHE A 167 -6.73 -0.09 10.34
CA PHE A 167 -6.71 -0.23 11.79
C PHE A 167 -8.10 -0.53 12.35
N PHE A 168 -8.10 -1.23 13.47
CA PHE A 168 -9.26 -1.38 14.33
C PHE A 168 -8.84 -1.16 15.79
N ASP A 169 -9.83 -0.94 16.65
CA ASP A 169 -9.64 -0.83 18.08
C ASP A 169 -10.16 -2.10 18.74
N ARG A 170 -9.26 -2.91 19.27
CA ARG A 170 -9.61 -4.16 19.94
C ARG A 170 -10.57 -3.95 21.12
N ALA A 171 -10.46 -2.82 21.84
CA ALA A 171 -11.34 -2.50 22.95
C ALA A 171 -12.81 -2.31 22.52
N SER A 172 -13.04 -1.97 21.25
CA SER A 172 -14.37 -1.79 20.67
C SER A 172 -15.03 -3.10 20.22
N PHE A 173 -14.29 -4.23 20.27
CA PHE A 173 -14.78 -5.53 19.82
C PHE A 173 -14.65 -6.58 20.92
N PRO A 174 -15.66 -7.45 21.11
CA PRO A 174 -15.65 -8.50 22.14
C PRO A 174 -14.80 -9.70 21.70
N PHE A 175 -13.50 -9.45 21.38
CA PHE A 175 -12.58 -10.51 20.98
C PHE A 175 -11.81 -11.12 22.13
N SER A 176 -11.23 -12.29 21.83
CA SER A 176 -10.15 -12.81 22.65
C SER A 176 -9.03 -11.77 22.77
N PRO A 177 -8.46 -11.58 23.97
CA PRO A 177 -7.38 -10.62 24.19
C PRO A 177 -6.12 -10.86 23.33
N GLU A 178 -6.04 -11.98 22.62
CA GLU A 178 -4.91 -12.35 21.77
C GLU A 178 -5.12 -12.03 20.28
N VAL A 179 -6.23 -11.41 19.91
CA VAL A 179 -6.51 -11.07 18.50
C VAL A 179 -5.94 -9.70 18.18
N TYR A 180 -4.84 -9.67 17.45
CA TYR A 180 -4.12 -8.45 17.04
C TYR A 180 -4.28 -8.09 15.57
N CYS A 181 -4.88 -8.96 14.76
CA CYS A 181 -5.20 -8.68 13.37
C CYS A 181 -6.48 -9.41 12.95
N LEU A 182 -7.17 -8.82 11.99
CA LEU A 182 -8.41 -9.31 11.42
C LEU A 182 -8.26 -9.46 9.91
N TYR A 183 -8.85 -10.50 9.34
CA TYR A 183 -8.86 -10.75 7.91
C TYR A 183 -10.27 -10.58 7.38
N THR A 184 -10.42 -10.01 6.19
CA THR A 184 -11.74 -9.77 5.59
C THR A 184 -12.25 -10.95 4.78
N SER A 185 -11.40 -11.92 4.44
CA SER A 185 -11.76 -13.10 3.66
C SER A 185 -11.09 -14.35 4.23
N GLU A 186 -11.87 -15.45 4.34
CA GLU A 186 -11.33 -16.75 4.71
C GLU A 186 -10.64 -17.46 3.54
N ALA A 187 -11.12 -17.19 2.32
CA ALA A 187 -10.57 -17.81 1.12
C ALA A 187 -9.20 -17.23 0.80
N ASP A 188 -8.98 -15.95 1.14
CA ASP A 188 -7.72 -15.26 0.93
C ASP A 188 -7.55 -14.17 2.00
N PHE A 189 -6.81 -14.51 3.04
CA PHE A 189 -6.52 -13.59 4.16
C PHE A 189 -5.73 -12.36 3.73
N SER A 190 -4.99 -12.43 2.61
CA SER A 190 -4.19 -11.30 2.13
C SER A 190 -4.99 -10.24 1.34
N GLN A 191 -6.30 -10.43 1.14
CA GLN A 191 -7.12 -9.44 0.45
C GLN A 191 -7.19 -8.12 1.22
N ALA A 192 -7.44 -8.20 2.53
CA ALA A 192 -7.33 -7.04 3.42
C ALA A 192 -7.10 -7.51 4.86
N VAL A 193 -6.08 -6.95 5.48
CA VAL A 193 -5.70 -7.22 6.87
C VAL A 193 -5.79 -5.94 7.67
N LEU A 194 -6.53 -5.99 8.77
CA LEU A 194 -6.68 -4.91 9.72
C LEU A 194 -5.86 -5.24 10.96
N PHE A 195 -5.20 -4.24 11.52
CA PHE A 195 -4.34 -4.39 12.69
C PHE A 195 -4.88 -3.62 13.88
N ASP A 196 -4.75 -4.22 15.08
CA ASP A 196 -5.05 -3.53 16.33
C ASP A 196 -4.07 -2.37 16.55
N ARG A 197 -4.60 -1.21 16.93
CA ARG A 197 -3.80 0.01 17.12
C ARG A 197 -2.77 -0.10 18.24
N GLU A 198 -3.15 -0.72 19.36
CA GLU A 198 -2.24 -0.89 20.50
C GLU A 198 -1.10 -1.85 20.13
N TRP A 199 -1.42 -2.94 19.43
CA TRP A 199 -0.39 -3.84 18.92
C TRP A 199 0.56 -3.12 17.97
N PHE A 200 0.03 -2.31 17.03
CA PHE A 200 0.84 -1.59 16.07
C PHE A 200 1.84 -0.67 16.76
N ILE A 201 1.37 0.21 17.67
CA ILE A 201 2.25 1.16 18.34
C ILE A 201 3.28 0.47 19.24
N ALA A 202 2.89 -0.61 19.93
CA ALA A 202 3.80 -1.40 20.72
C ALA A 202 4.90 -2.04 19.85
N THR A 203 4.53 -2.62 18.71
CA THR A 203 5.46 -3.23 17.75
C THR A 203 6.44 -2.19 17.19
N VAL A 204 5.94 -1.04 16.75
CA VAL A 204 6.75 0.06 16.21
C VAL A 204 7.78 0.51 17.25
N ARG A 205 7.36 0.71 18.51
CA ARG A 205 8.26 1.12 19.63
C ARG A 205 9.32 0.07 19.91
N ASN A 206 8.95 -1.19 19.96
CA ASN A 206 9.87 -2.30 20.24
C ASN A 206 10.96 -2.44 19.15
N LEU A 207 10.65 -2.02 17.93
CA LEU A 207 11.59 -2.02 16.81
C LEU A 207 12.46 -0.75 16.72
N GLY A 208 12.37 0.15 17.70
CA GLY A 208 13.11 1.41 17.68
C GLY A 208 12.62 2.40 16.64
N LEU A 209 11.37 2.27 16.23
CA LEU A 209 10.65 3.24 15.41
C LEU A 209 9.71 4.07 16.26
N GLY A 210 9.28 5.20 15.74
CA GLY A 210 8.23 6.02 16.32
C GLY A 210 7.36 6.64 15.23
N VAL A 211 6.15 7.03 15.60
CA VAL A 211 5.16 7.62 14.70
C VAL A 211 5.35 9.13 14.66
N LEU A 212 5.79 9.64 13.51
CA LEU A 212 6.00 11.08 13.25
C LEU A 212 4.69 11.80 12.94
N ASN A 213 3.80 11.14 12.21
CA ASN A 213 2.51 11.70 11.81
C ASN A 213 1.57 10.55 11.45
N THR A 214 0.27 10.77 11.64
CA THR A 214 -0.79 9.85 11.25
C THR A 214 -1.91 10.64 10.60
N ARG A 215 -2.35 10.18 9.43
CA ARG A 215 -3.52 10.74 8.74
C ARG A 215 -4.61 9.70 8.63
N PRO A 216 -5.77 9.95 9.23
CA PRO A 216 -6.93 9.08 9.07
C PRO A 216 -7.43 9.13 7.63
N PRO A 217 -8.11 8.07 7.17
CA PRO A 217 -8.74 8.08 5.87
C PRO A 217 -9.87 9.11 5.81
N VAL A 218 -9.96 9.83 4.71
CA VAL A 218 -11.07 10.80 4.47
C VAL A 218 -12.37 10.13 4.07
N VAL A 219 -12.30 8.85 3.68
CA VAL A 219 -13.44 8.04 3.26
C VAL A 219 -13.42 6.71 4.00
N ALA A 220 -14.61 6.25 4.47
CA ALA A 220 -14.74 4.96 5.16
C ALA A 220 -14.20 3.80 4.34
N GLY A 221 -13.50 2.88 4.98
CA GLY A 221 -12.87 1.74 4.33
C GLY A 221 -11.55 2.06 3.62
N HIS A 222 -11.07 3.31 3.65
CA HIS A 222 -9.75 3.68 3.16
C HIS A 222 -8.65 3.44 4.19
N GLN A 223 -7.41 3.49 3.68
CA GLN A 223 -6.22 3.24 4.46
C GLN A 223 -5.79 4.48 5.25
N TRP A 224 -5.36 4.26 6.46
CA TRP A 224 -4.60 5.22 7.24
C TRP A 224 -3.22 5.39 6.64
N THR A 225 -2.71 6.62 6.60
CA THR A 225 -1.30 6.87 6.30
C THR A 225 -0.55 7.13 7.59
N VAL A 226 0.55 6.41 7.79
CA VAL A 226 1.42 6.55 8.96
C VAL A 226 2.85 6.85 8.51
N LEU A 227 3.41 7.93 9.01
CA LEU A 227 4.82 8.28 8.85
C LEU A 227 5.61 7.77 10.04
N LEU A 228 6.58 6.91 9.77
CA LEU A 228 7.49 6.36 10.75
C LEU A 228 8.89 6.94 10.60
N GLY A 229 9.59 7.10 11.71
CA GLY A 229 11.00 7.46 11.74
C GLY A 229 11.75 6.68 12.81
N LYS A 230 13.07 6.83 12.88
CA LYS A 230 13.87 6.29 14.00
C LYS A 230 13.44 6.97 15.28
N ARG A 231 13.20 6.18 16.32
CA ARG A 231 12.80 6.69 17.62
C ARG A 231 13.94 7.42 18.32
N THR A 232 13.64 8.60 18.86
CA THR A 232 14.53 9.34 19.76
C THR A 232 13.97 9.27 21.19
N PRO A 233 14.80 9.48 22.24
CA PRO A 233 14.35 9.41 23.63
C PRO A 233 13.16 10.33 23.94
N ASP A 234 13.13 11.52 23.39
CA ASP A 234 12.11 12.55 23.64
C ASP A 234 10.92 12.48 22.68
N MET A 235 10.85 11.45 21.84
CA MET A 235 9.83 11.36 20.82
C MET A 235 8.47 10.95 21.40
N VAL A 236 7.47 11.76 21.13
CA VAL A 236 6.06 11.47 21.38
C VAL A 236 5.41 11.00 20.09
N ASP A 237 4.86 9.79 20.12
CA ASP A 237 4.19 9.24 18.93
C ASP A 237 2.93 10.04 18.59
N GLN A 238 2.87 10.52 17.36
CA GLN A 238 1.70 11.18 16.78
C GLN A 238 0.71 10.13 16.26
N PHE A 239 0.17 9.34 17.18
CA PHE A 239 -0.74 8.25 16.85
C PHE A 239 -1.95 8.27 17.78
N PRO A 240 -3.18 8.27 17.26
CA PRO A 240 -4.38 8.37 18.09
C PRO A 240 -4.61 7.05 18.81
N LEU A 241 -4.19 7.00 20.07
CA LEU A 241 -4.58 5.98 21.03
C LEU A 241 -5.67 6.56 21.91
N GLY A 242 -6.75 5.83 22.09
CA GLY A 242 -7.86 6.22 22.94
C GLY A 242 -9.19 6.27 22.22
N GLN A 243 -10.23 6.47 23.02
CA GLN A 243 -11.61 6.21 22.66
C GLN A 243 -12.33 7.40 22.03
N ASP A 244 -11.64 8.36 21.49
CA ASP A 244 -12.30 9.43 20.78
C ASP A 244 -12.83 8.90 19.45
N GLU A 245 -14.07 8.40 19.47
CA GLU A 245 -14.75 7.86 18.28
C GLU A 245 -14.74 8.85 17.12
N ALA A 246 -14.71 10.15 17.39
CA ALA A 246 -14.64 11.17 16.36
C ALA A 246 -13.41 11.03 15.47
N GLN A 247 -12.30 10.50 15.99
CA GLN A 247 -11.06 10.26 15.22
C GLN A 247 -11.14 9.03 14.31
N TRP A 248 -12.10 8.12 14.58
CA TRP A 248 -12.27 6.85 13.84
C TRP A 248 -13.42 6.91 12.86
N VAL A 249 -14.10 8.01 12.82
CA VAL A 249 -15.20 8.25 11.89
C VAL A 249 -14.65 8.88 10.63
N CYS A 250 -14.94 8.23 9.52
CA CYS A 250 -14.61 8.80 8.24
C CYS A 250 -15.65 9.85 7.86
N GLY A 251 -15.17 11.02 7.40
CA GLY A 251 -15.86 12.28 7.25
C GLY A 251 -17.32 12.26 6.75
N ALA A 252 -17.63 11.52 5.70
CA ALA A 252 -18.98 11.57 5.10
C ALA A 252 -19.98 10.57 5.69
N SER A 253 -19.53 9.45 6.27
CA SER A 253 -20.44 8.37 6.71
C SER A 253 -20.72 8.34 8.20
N LYS A 254 -19.95 9.04 9.03
CA LYS A 254 -20.03 9.04 10.50
C LYS A 254 -20.02 7.62 11.11
N ARG A 255 -19.45 6.65 10.41
CA ARG A 255 -19.31 5.26 10.89
C ARG A 255 -17.86 4.98 11.24
N PRO A 256 -17.57 4.28 12.35
CA PRO A 256 -16.23 3.78 12.64
C PRO A 256 -15.71 2.95 11.47
N ILE A 257 -14.45 3.10 11.10
CA ILE A 257 -13.83 2.37 9.98
C ILE A 257 -13.98 0.86 10.18
N ALA A 258 -13.86 0.40 11.41
CA ALA A 258 -14.03 -1.00 11.77
C ALA A 258 -15.44 -1.53 11.45
N GLU A 259 -16.49 -0.77 11.66
CA GLU A 259 -17.88 -1.19 11.33
C GLU A 259 -18.14 -1.29 9.83
N VAL A 260 -17.42 -0.53 9.03
CA VAL A 260 -17.57 -0.53 7.56
C VAL A 260 -16.89 -1.73 6.93
N THR A 261 -15.82 -2.23 7.55
CA THR A 261 -14.93 -3.24 6.96
C THR A 261 -15.26 -4.66 7.39
N LEU A 262 -15.99 -4.85 8.49
CA LEU A 262 -16.17 -6.17 9.12
C LEU A 262 -17.65 -6.52 9.25
N SER A 263 -18.07 -7.59 8.59
CA SER A 263 -19.36 -8.19 8.91
C SER A 263 -19.27 -8.95 10.26
N PRO A 264 -20.34 -9.01 11.07
CA PRO A 264 -20.36 -9.82 12.28
C PRO A 264 -19.99 -11.30 12.06
N GLN A 265 -20.23 -11.82 10.86
CA GLN A 265 -19.88 -13.18 10.47
C GLN A 265 -18.38 -13.33 10.16
N ALA A 266 -17.73 -12.31 9.62
CA ALA A 266 -16.27 -12.29 9.45
C ALA A 266 -15.58 -12.26 10.81
N LEU A 267 -16.14 -11.53 11.77
CA LEU A 267 -15.63 -11.42 13.13
C LEU A 267 -15.72 -12.73 13.92
N ALA A 268 -16.83 -13.48 13.79
CA ALA A 268 -17.04 -14.74 14.50
C ALA A 268 -16.05 -15.85 14.08
N LYS A 269 -15.38 -15.70 12.94
CA LYS A 269 -14.50 -16.69 12.33
C LYS A 269 -13.00 -16.44 12.55
N VAL A 270 -12.62 -15.30 13.08
CA VAL A 270 -11.21 -14.87 13.25
C VAL A 270 -10.55 -15.52 14.49
N GLY A 271 -11.05 -16.61 15.00
CA GLY A 271 -10.56 -17.24 16.23
C GLY A 271 -9.13 -17.80 16.22
N LYS A 272 -8.50 -18.03 15.07
CA LYS A 272 -7.08 -18.44 14.96
C LYS A 272 -6.55 -18.05 13.58
N PRO A 273 -5.32 -17.50 13.49
CA PRO A 273 -4.69 -17.31 12.18
C PRO A 273 -4.62 -18.67 11.48
N PRO A 274 -4.95 -18.75 10.19
CA PRO A 274 -4.84 -19.99 9.46
C PRO A 274 -3.40 -20.48 9.53
N VAL A 275 -3.19 -21.65 10.10
CA VAL A 275 -1.89 -22.33 10.00
C VAL A 275 -1.78 -22.72 8.54
N LEU A 276 -0.90 -22.04 7.80
CA LEU A 276 -0.51 -22.43 6.45
C LEU A 276 0.01 -23.88 6.52
N ARG A 277 -0.85 -24.83 6.22
CA ARG A 277 -0.39 -26.19 5.91
C ARG A 277 0.27 -26.08 4.54
N VAL A 278 1.57 -26.18 4.52
CA VAL A 278 2.36 -26.35 3.29
C VAL A 278 1.92 -27.69 2.70
N GLY A 279 0.88 -27.65 1.89
CA GLY A 279 0.48 -28.78 1.08
C GLY A 279 1.52 -28.94 -0.04
N THR A 280 2.06 -30.13 -0.17
CA THR A 280 3.06 -30.50 -1.20
C THR A 280 2.46 -30.66 -2.59
N GLN A 281 1.23 -30.25 -2.83
CA GLN A 281 0.59 -30.27 -4.14
C GLN A 281 0.24 -28.85 -4.55
N HIS A 282 0.97 -28.32 -5.51
CA HIS A 282 0.56 -27.15 -6.26
C HIS A 282 -0.73 -27.49 -7.02
N PRO A 283 -1.84 -26.74 -6.84
CA PRO A 283 -2.85 -26.76 -7.88
C PRO A 283 -2.16 -26.20 -9.14
N GLU A 284 -2.29 -26.87 -10.26
CA GLU A 284 -1.92 -26.29 -11.55
C GLU A 284 -2.58 -24.91 -11.65
N PRO A 285 -1.83 -23.88 -12.09
CA PRO A 285 -2.43 -22.58 -12.30
C PRO A 285 -3.60 -22.78 -13.26
N PRO A 286 -4.77 -22.20 -12.98
CA PRO A 286 -5.90 -22.29 -13.91
C PRO A 286 -5.40 -21.77 -15.28
N PRO A 287 -5.87 -22.38 -16.39
CA PRO A 287 -5.49 -21.92 -17.72
C PRO A 287 -5.79 -20.42 -17.78
N LEU A 288 -4.81 -19.65 -18.30
CA LEU A 288 -4.90 -18.19 -18.42
C LEU A 288 -6.27 -17.82 -19.01
N PRO A 289 -7.15 -17.18 -18.25
CA PRO A 289 -8.45 -16.78 -18.75
C PRO A 289 -8.23 -15.74 -19.86
N GLY A 290 -8.97 -15.85 -20.93
CA GLY A 290 -8.99 -14.77 -21.93
C GLY A 290 -9.41 -13.44 -21.29
N ALA A 291 -9.12 -12.32 -21.94
CA ALA A 291 -9.30 -10.95 -21.42
C ALA A 291 -10.64 -10.68 -20.70
N LEU A 292 -11.70 -11.41 -21.05
CA LEU A 292 -13.02 -11.33 -20.40
C LEU A 292 -13.04 -11.99 -19.01
N ALA A 293 -12.32 -13.09 -18.82
CA ALA A 293 -12.23 -13.75 -17.52
C ALA A 293 -11.27 -13.00 -16.58
N GLU A 294 -10.21 -12.38 -17.10
CA GLU A 294 -9.38 -11.41 -16.36
C GLU A 294 -10.22 -10.21 -15.87
N LEU A 295 -11.10 -9.69 -16.74
CA LEU A 295 -11.99 -8.59 -16.40
C LEU A 295 -13.00 -8.99 -15.29
N GLU A 296 -13.51 -10.20 -15.31
CA GLU A 296 -14.41 -10.74 -14.27
C GLU A 296 -13.68 -11.00 -12.95
N LEU A 297 -12.44 -11.47 -12.97
CA LEU A 297 -11.58 -11.59 -11.78
C LEU A 297 -11.25 -10.21 -11.21
N LEU A 298 -10.94 -9.24 -12.06
CA LEU A 298 -10.71 -7.84 -11.68
C LEU A 298 -11.95 -7.21 -11.04
N LYS A 299 -13.15 -7.47 -11.57
CA LYS A 299 -14.43 -7.00 -10.99
C LYS A 299 -14.72 -7.61 -9.61
N ARG A 300 -14.16 -8.78 -9.30
CA ARG A 300 -14.27 -9.45 -8.01
C ARG A 300 -13.21 -9.01 -7.00
N SER A 301 -12.16 -8.31 -7.43
CA SER A 301 -11.15 -7.81 -6.51
C SER A 301 -11.71 -6.70 -5.62
N TRP A 302 -11.41 -6.77 -4.34
CA TRP A 302 -11.80 -5.72 -3.37
C TRP A 302 -11.25 -4.35 -3.74
N THR A 303 -10.08 -4.29 -4.31
CA THR A 303 -9.45 -3.05 -4.82
C THR A 303 -10.34 -2.41 -5.88
N TRP A 304 -10.95 -3.22 -6.75
CA TRP A 304 -11.88 -2.75 -7.78
C TRP A 304 -13.23 -2.36 -7.19
N ALA A 305 -13.78 -3.13 -6.22
CA ALA A 305 -15.02 -2.82 -5.54
C ALA A 305 -14.90 -1.52 -4.71
N ILE A 306 -13.81 -1.33 -4.00
CA ILE A 306 -13.47 -0.11 -3.26
C ILE A 306 -13.24 1.04 -4.25
N GLY A 307 -12.45 0.87 -5.29
CA GLY A 307 -12.22 1.88 -6.31
C GLY A 307 -13.52 2.33 -6.98
N ARG A 308 -14.43 1.41 -7.29
CA ARG A 308 -15.71 1.70 -7.91
C ARG A 308 -16.71 2.38 -6.98
N ALA A 309 -16.76 1.98 -5.71
CA ALA A 309 -17.60 2.64 -4.70
C ALA A 309 -17.20 4.11 -4.47
N LEU A 310 -15.92 4.43 -4.69
CA LEU A 310 -15.33 5.74 -4.44
C LEU A 310 -15.34 6.67 -5.66
N THR A 311 -15.16 6.12 -6.85
CA THR A 311 -15.16 6.93 -8.09
C THR A 311 -16.56 7.15 -8.63
N SER A 312 -17.55 6.33 -8.26
CA SER A 312 -18.93 6.45 -8.73
C SER A 312 -19.56 7.81 -8.36
N PRO A 313 -19.49 8.32 -7.11
CA PRO A 313 -20.02 9.64 -6.78
C PRO A 313 -19.26 10.80 -7.44
N ILE A 314 -17.95 10.67 -7.59
CA ILE A 314 -17.11 11.70 -8.21
C ILE A 314 -17.34 11.77 -9.72
N ARG A 315 -17.52 10.61 -10.37
CA ARG A 315 -17.91 10.54 -11.79
C ARG A 315 -19.30 11.15 -12.02
N MET A 316 -20.25 10.89 -11.13
CA MET A 316 -21.60 11.46 -11.20
C MET A 316 -21.57 12.98 -11.01
N LEU A 317 -20.76 13.51 -10.10
CA LEU A 317 -20.56 14.93 -9.90
C LEU A 317 -19.86 15.60 -11.11
N ARG A 318 -18.85 14.96 -11.70
CA ARG A 318 -18.16 15.46 -12.90
C ARG A 318 -19.08 15.44 -14.14
N SER A 319 -19.92 14.42 -14.30
CA SER A 319 -20.90 14.36 -15.38
C SER A 319 -22.00 15.43 -15.22
N LEU A 320 -22.44 15.71 -14.00
CA LEU A 320 -23.38 16.80 -13.71
C LEU A 320 -22.75 18.18 -13.96
N GLN A 321 -21.48 18.38 -13.59
CA GLN A 321 -20.77 19.64 -13.89
C GLN A 321 -20.50 19.85 -15.37
N SER A 322 -20.22 18.80 -16.13
CA SER A 322 -20.05 18.89 -17.60
C SER A 322 -21.38 19.17 -18.30
N SER A 323 -22.48 18.58 -17.83
CA SER A 323 -23.81 18.84 -18.36
C SER A 323 -24.30 20.27 -18.05
N LEU A 324 -23.95 20.83 -16.91
CA LEU A 324 -24.27 22.22 -16.54
C LEU A 324 -23.43 23.26 -17.32
N ARG A 325 -22.21 22.88 -17.78
CA ARG A 325 -21.37 23.76 -18.61
C ARG A 325 -21.69 23.69 -20.11
N ALA A 326 -22.38 22.65 -20.56
CA ALA A 326 -22.78 22.50 -21.96
C ALA A 326 -24.18 23.09 -22.25
N GLY A 327 -24.89 23.55 -21.23
CA GLY A 327 -26.24 24.15 -21.32
C GLY A 327 -26.31 25.64 -20.96
N ALA A 328 -25.15 26.34 -20.90
CA ALA A 328 -25.08 27.78 -20.64
C ALA A 328 -24.51 28.54 -21.84
#